data_adf396021c3b389807744fce5ac5c2ec
#
_entry.id   adf396021c3b389807744fce5ac5c2ec
#
_cell.length_a   1.000
_cell.length_b   1.000
_cell.length_c   1.000
_cell.angle_alpha   90.00
_cell.angle_beta   90.00
_cell.angle_gamma   90.00
#
_symmetry.space_group_name_H-M   'P 1'
#
loop_
_entity.id
_entity.type
_entity.pdbx_description
1 polymer ?
#
loop_
_entity_poly.entity_id
_entity_poly.type
_entity_poly.pdbx_seq_one_letter_code
_entity_poly.pdbx_strand_id
1 'polypeptide(L)'
;VSASPPLASVFMLSHRLSRTVLPLHYALHLVPDLENHTFTGSVRIEATADQALKELTLNAIELNVSSAQVNGQAVGFSLDTDLEQLTLSGLVAAGPLTIDLEFSGILNDRLRGFYRSTLNIEGQDHTVATTQFQSTDARRCFPCFDEPDFKATFGITLDAPSGLLAISNGAEVSRTSLTPQVDRVVFADTIALSTYLVAFVVGPLAATDPIDVGGIPVRVIHPPGKGHLTQFALE
;
A
#
# COMPACT_ATOMS: atom_id res chain seq x y z
N VAL A 1 -10.10 44.31 -40.06
CA VAL A 1 -10.72 43.26 -39.25
C VAL A 1 -9.57 42.41 -38.73
N SER A 2 -9.14 42.65 -37.47
CA SER A 2 -8.09 41.93 -36.81
C SER A 2 -8.72 40.65 -36.23
N ALA A 3 -8.30 39.47 -36.69
CA ALA A 3 -8.67 38.22 -36.11
C ALA A 3 -7.88 38.03 -34.82
N SER A 4 -8.58 37.88 -33.70
CA SER A 4 -8.00 37.46 -32.43
C SER A 4 -7.43 36.05 -32.56
N PRO A 5 -6.23 35.76 -31.97
CA PRO A 5 -5.69 34.42 -31.99
C PRO A 5 -6.59 33.47 -31.18
N PRO A 6 -6.68 32.19 -31.56
CA PRO A 6 -7.48 31.21 -30.81
C PRO A 6 -6.89 31.08 -29.40
N LEU A 7 -7.78 31.12 -28.41
CA LEU A 7 -7.46 30.78 -27.02
C LEU A 7 -6.86 29.37 -26.99
N ALA A 8 -5.57 29.27 -26.73
CA ALA A 8 -4.94 28.01 -26.39
C ALA A 8 -5.70 27.47 -25.17
N SER A 9 -6.29 26.30 -25.32
CA SER A 9 -6.88 25.56 -24.19
C SER A 9 -5.75 25.31 -23.20
N VAL A 10 -5.76 26.05 -22.10
CA VAL A 10 -4.91 25.75 -20.95
C VAL A 10 -5.39 24.39 -20.46
N PHE A 11 -4.66 23.34 -20.79
CA PHE A 11 -4.82 22.06 -20.12
C PHE A 11 -4.49 22.30 -18.65
N MET A 12 -5.50 22.49 -17.81
CA MET A 12 -5.30 22.47 -16.38
C MET A 12 -4.86 21.05 -16.01
N LEU A 13 -3.59 20.92 -15.59
CA LEU A 13 -3.08 19.69 -14.99
C LEU A 13 -4.01 19.32 -13.84
N SER A 14 -4.58 18.15 -13.88
CA SER A 14 -5.53 17.68 -12.87
C SER A 14 -4.81 16.73 -11.91
N HIS A 15 -4.87 17.05 -10.62
CA HIS A 15 -4.45 16.09 -9.57
C HIS A 15 -5.42 14.91 -9.42
N ARG A 16 -6.63 15.02 -9.99
CA ARG A 16 -7.63 13.97 -9.96
C ARG A 16 -7.39 12.95 -11.07
N LEU A 17 -7.50 11.67 -10.71
CA LEU A 17 -7.44 10.58 -11.68
C LEU A 17 -8.73 10.50 -12.50
N SER A 18 -8.59 10.01 -13.74
CA SER A 18 -9.74 9.70 -14.60
C SER A 18 -10.56 8.55 -14.01
N ARG A 19 -11.88 8.59 -14.19
CA ARG A 19 -12.80 7.50 -13.83
C ARG A 19 -12.96 6.44 -14.92
N THR A 20 -12.20 6.57 -15.98
CA THR A 20 -12.21 5.62 -17.12
C THR A 20 -11.71 4.23 -16.70
N VAL A 21 -10.86 4.15 -15.69
CA VAL A 21 -10.38 2.87 -15.11
C VAL A 21 -10.79 2.81 -13.65
N LEU A 22 -11.45 1.71 -13.28
CA LEU A 22 -11.88 1.45 -11.90
C LEU A 22 -11.16 0.22 -11.37
N PRO A 23 -10.44 0.33 -10.23
CA PRO A 23 -9.82 -0.82 -9.58
C PRO A 23 -10.89 -1.72 -8.95
N LEU A 24 -10.61 -3.02 -8.91
CA LEU A 24 -11.46 -4.05 -8.32
C LEU A 24 -10.74 -4.75 -7.17
N HIS A 25 -9.48 -5.10 -7.37
CA HIS A 25 -8.66 -5.83 -6.41
C HIS A 25 -7.19 -5.43 -6.50
N TYR A 26 -6.52 -5.39 -5.36
CA TYR A 26 -5.08 -5.23 -5.21
C TYR A 26 -4.50 -6.48 -4.55
N ALA A 27 -3.55 -7.13 -5.20
CA ALA A 27 -2.66 -8.09 -4.55
C ALA A 27 -1.33 -7.36 -4.27
N LEU A 28 -1.11 -7.00 -3.01
CA LEU A 28 0.05 -6.24 -2.56
C LEU A 28 1.02 -7.15 -1.82
N HIS A 29 2.26 -7.21 -2.27
CA HIS A 29 3.34 -7.90 -1.60
C HIS A 29 4.44 -6.92 -1.23
N LEU A 30 4.85 -6.91 0.04
CA LEU A 30 5.86 -6.00 0.58
C LEU A 30 6.91 -6.75 1.40
N VAL A 31 8.13 -6.30 1.28
CA VAL A 31 9.32 -6.83 1.96
C VAL A 31 9.99 -5.66 2.69
N PRO A 32 9.63 -5.35 3.95
CA PRO A 32 10.28 -4.33 4.73
C PRO A 32 11.67 -4.80 5.20
N ASP A 33 12.65 -3.94 5.03
CA ASP A 33 14.00 -4.05 5.59
C ASP A 33 14.12 -3.08 6.77
N LEU A 34 13.96 -3.62 7.97
CA LEU A 34 13.97 -2.82 9.21
C LEU A 34 15.36 -2.35 9.59
N GLU A 35 16.42 -3.00 9.11
CA GLU A 35 17.80 -2.64 9.37
C GLU A 35 18.25 -1.47 8.49
N ASN A 36 17.98 -1.55 7.19
CA ASN A 36 18.36 -0.52 6.22
C ASN A 36 17.29 0.57 6.06
N HIS A 37 16.15 0.44 6.73
CA HIS A 37 15.02 1.36 6.68
C HIS A 37 14.49 1.59 5.25
N THR A 38 14.37 0.50 4.50
CA THR A 38 13.85 0.48 3.13
C THR A 38 12.76 -0.58 2.99
N PHE A 39 12.10 -0.61 1.86
CA PHE A 39 11.23 -1.72 1.48
C PHE A 39 11.25 -1.92 -0.03
N THR A 40 11.00 -3.15 -0.45
CA THR A 40 10.65 -3.48 -1.83
C THR A 40 9.23 -4.01 -1.86
N GLY A 41 8.59 -3.95 -3.02
CA GLY A 41 7.26 -4.48 -3.17
C GLY A 41 6.84 -4.68 -4.61
N SER A 42 5.78 -5.43 -4.76
CA SER A 42 5.04 -5.55 -6.00
C SER A 42 3.55 -5.38 -5.73
N VAL A 43 2.85 -4.86 -6.72
CA VAL A 43 1.41 -4.77 -6.69
C VAL A 43 0.83 -5.24 -8.02
N ARG A 44 -0.14 -6.14 -7.95
CA ARG A 44 -1.03 -6.45 -9.06
C ARG A 44 -2.37 -5.79 -8.79
N ILE A 45 -2.83 -4.98 -9.74
CA ILE A 45 -4.13 -4.31 -9.69
C ILE A 45 -5.02 -4.92 -10.75
N GLU A 46 -6.09 -5.56 -10.35
CA GLU A 46 -7.18 -5.94 -11.24
C GLU A 46 -8.13 -4.78 -11.37
N ALA A 47 -8.46 -4.40 -12.60
CA ALA A 47 -9.28 -3.23 -12.88
C ALA A 47 -10.16 -3.45 -14.13
N THR A 48 -11.05 -2.49 -14.39
CA THR A 48 -11.86 -2.44 -15.61
C THR A 48 -11.74 -1.07 -16.24
N ALA A 49 -11.49 -1.04 -17.57
CA ALA A 49 -11.52 0.18 -18.36
C ALA A 49 -12.84 0.26 -19.15
N ASP A 50 -13.53 1.41 -19.10
CA ASP A 50 -14.80 1.63 -19.83
C ASP A 50 -14.57 1.89 -21.32
N GLN A 51 -13.38 2.33 -21.70
CA GLN A 51 -12.97 2.59 -23.08
C GLN A 51 -11.49 2.28 -23.29
N ALA A 52 -11.07 2.21 -24.55
CA ALA A 52 -9.66 2.05 -24.88
C ALA A 52 -8.87 3.35 -24.55
N LEU A 53 -7.67 3.18 -23.98
CA LEU A 53 -6.80 4.26 -23.55
C LEU A 53 -5.43 4.15 -24.22
N LYS A 54 -4.77 5.28 -24.44
CA LYS A 54 -3.36 5.34 -24.86
C LYS A 54 -2.39 5.37 -23.69
N GLU A 55 -2.87 5.79 -22.53
CA GLU A 55 -2.12 5.89 -21.29
C GLU A 55 -3.04 5.70 -20.10
N LEU A 56 -2.48 5.26 -19.01
CA LEU A 56 -3.15 5.01 -17.74
C LEU A 56 -2.37 5.70 -16.61
N THR A 57 -3.05 6.46 -15.78
CA THR A 57 -2.43 7.20 -14.68
C THR A 57 -2.86 6.64 -13.32
N LEU A 58 -1.88 6.42 -12.45
CA LEU A 58 -2.01 6.07 -11.03
C LEU A 58 -1.39 7.18 -10.18
N ASN A 59 -1.67 7.19 -8.88
CA ASN A 59 -0.91 7.99 -7.94
C ASN A 59 0.33 7.22 -7.46
N ALA A 60 1.48 7.90 -7.42
CA ALA A 60 2.72 7.42 -6.83
C ALA A 60 3.66 8.60 -6.55
N ILE A 61 4.33 8.58 -5.41
CA ILE A 61 5.38 9.55 -5.05
C ILE A 61 6.36 8.90 -4.06
N GLU A 62 7.60 9.35 -4.06
CA GLU A 62 8.68 8.85 -3.19
C GLU A 62 8.97 7.34 -3.40
N LEU A 63 8.56 6.78 -4.54
CA LEU A 63 8.83 5.41 -4.94
C LEU A 63 9.77 5.35 -6.14
N ASN A 64 10.62 4.33 -6.17
CA ASN A 64 11.38 3.96 -7.34
C ASN A 64 10.70 2.76 -8.02
N VAL A 65 9.97 3.03 -9.12
CA VAL A 65 9.32 1.99 -9.92
C VAL A 65 10.38 1.37 -10.84
N SER A 66 10.52 0.06 -10.79
CA SER A 66 11.53 -0.69 -11.57
C SER A 66 10.93 -1.46 -12.74
N SER A 67 9.64 -1.81 -12.67
CA SER A 67 8.94 -2.58 -13.70
C SER A 67 7.47 -2.19 -13.76
N ALA A 68 6.92 -2.15 -14.97
CA ALA A 68 5.50 -1.93 -15.21
C ALA A 68 5.01 -2.81 -16.36
N GLN A 69 3.90 -3.51 -16.14
CA GLN A 69 3.23 -4.32 -17.15
C GLN A 69 1.72 -4.04 -17.12
N VAL A 70 1.10 -4.11 -18.29
CA VAL A 70 -0.36 -4.11 -18.45
C VAL A 70 -0.76 -5.34 -19.24
N ASN A 71 -1.64 -6.18 -18.69
CA ASN A 71 -2.05 -7.47 -19.26
C ASN A 71 -0.85 -8.37 -19.61
N GLY A 72 0.19 -8.36 -18.76
CA GLY A 72 1.42 -9.14 -18.94
C GLY A 72 2.37 -8.60 -20.02
N GLN A 73 2.09 -7.45 -20.63
CA GLN A 73 2.96 -6.79 -21.59
C GLN A 73 3.72 -5.64 -20.91
N ALA A 74 5.04 -5.62 -21.04
CA ALA A 74 5.85 -4.52 -20.53
C ALA A 74 5.44 -3.20 -21.20
N VAL A 75 5.30 -2.14 -20.41
CA VAL A 75 4.92 -0.80 -20.84
C VAL A 75 5.93 0.23 -20.36
N GLY A 76 6.06 1.34 -21.09
CA GLY A 76 6.81 2.49 -20.63
C GLY A 76 6.07 3.20 -19.50
N PHE A 77 6.83 3.85 -18.62
CA PHE A 77 6.25 4.63 -17.53
C PHE A 77 7.06 5.90 -17.24
N SER A 78 6.39 6.88 -16.65
CA SER A 78 7.00 8.12 -16.16
C SER A 78 6.35 8.55 -14.85
N LEU A 79 7.16 9.12 -13.95
CA LEU A 79 6.72 9.72 -12.69
C LEU A 79 6.72 11.24 -12.82
N ASP A 80 5.61 11.85 -12.46
CA ASP A 80 5.46 13.29 -12.26
C ASP A 80 5.37 13.56 -10.74
N THR A 81 6.43 14.12 -10.17
CA THR A 81 6.52 14.37 -8.72
C THR A 81 5.64 15.54 -8.27
N ASP A 82 5.34 16.49 -9.15
CA ASP A 82 4.52 17.66 -8.82
C ASP A 82 3.03 17.28 -8.78
N LEU A 83 2.61 16.35 -9.65
CA LEU A 83 1.26 15.80 -9.67
C LEU A 83 1.11 14.56 -8.77
N GLU A 84 2.22 14.00 -8.28
CA GLU A 84 2.25 12.72 -7.55
C GLU A 84 1.62 11.58 -8.36
N GLN A 85 1.97 11.50 -9.65
CA GLN A 85 1.36 10.59 -10.61
C GLN A 85 2.40 9.73 -11.33
N LEU A 86 2.03 8.47 -11.53
CA LEU A 86 2.70 7.49 -12.39
C LEU A 86 1.85 7.28 -13.63
N THR A 87 2.37 7.65 -14.80
CA THR A 87 1.70 7.40 -16.07
C THR A 87 2.33 6.19 -16.77
N LEU A 88 1.51 5.22 -17.10
CA LEU A 88 1.86 4.04 -17.90
C LEU A 88 1.47 4.30 -19.35
N SER A 89 2.44 4.15 -20.27
CA SER A 89 2.26 4.43 -21.70
C SER A 89 2.04 3.13 -22.47
N GLY A 90 0.92 3.03 -23.20
CA GLY A 90 0.60 1.85 -24.01
C GLY A 90 -0.88 1.77 -24.31
N LEU A 91 -1.25 0.95 -25.31
CA LEU A 91 -2.65 0.72 -25.64
C LEU A 91 -3.27 -0.20 -24.58
N VAL A 92 -4.27 0.34 -23.88
CA VAL A 92 -5.15 -0.39 -22.97
C VAL A 92 -6.49 -0.57 -23.67
N ALA A 93 -6.90 -1.81 -23.91
CA ALA A 93 -8.22 -2.10 -24.48
C ALA A 93 -9.32 -1.85 -23.43
N ALA A 94 -10.54 -1.56 -23.89
CA ALA A 94 -11.70 -1.56 -23.00
C ALA A 94 -11.96 -2.96 -22.43
N GLY A 95 -12.47 -3.03 -21.21
CA GLY A 95 -12.78 -4.26 -20.49
C GLY A 95 -11.81 -4.54 -19.34
N PRO A 96 -11.76 -5.79 -18.88
CA PRO A 96 -10.87 -6.21 -17.79
C PRO A 96 -9.40 -5.99 -18.13
N LEU A 97 -8.61 -5.53 -17.15
CA LEU A 97 -7.16 -5.39 -17.29
C LEU A 97 -6.45 -5.71 -15.97
N THR A 98 -5.20 -6.07 -16.09
CA THR A 98 -4.28 -6.23 -14.96
C THR A 98 -3.10 -5.28 -15.11
N ILE A 99 -2.68 -4.67 -14.02
CA ILE A 99 -1.51 -3.81 -13.93
C ILE A 99 -0.57 -4.44 -12.93
N ASP A 100 0.63 -4.77 -13.34
CA ASP A 100 1.68 -5.33 -12.48
C ASP A 100 2.82 -4.33 -12.37
N LEU A 101 3.19 -3.98 -11.14
CA LEU A 101 4.25 -3.01 -10.85
C LEU A 101 5.20 -3.57 -9.83
N GLU A 102 6.52 -3.33 -10.02
CA GLU A 102 7.55 -3.56 -9.03
C GLU A 102 8.16 -2.22 -8.61
N PHE A 103 8.42 -2.06 -7.33
CA PHE A 103 8.88 -0.80 -6.77
C PHE A 103 9.68 -0.99 -5.49
N SER A 104 10.36 0.08 -5.09
CA SER A 104 11.02 0.19 -3.80
C SER A 104 10.82 1.58 -3.21
N GLY A 105 10.98 1.69 -1.90
CA GLY A 105 10.84 2.93 -1.17
C GLY A 105 11.64 2.95 0.13
N ILE A 106 11.55 4.05 0.85
CA ILE A 106 12.22 4.28 2.12
C ILE A 106 11.18 4.25 3.24
N LEU A 107 11.47 3.50 4.31
CA LEU A 107 10.74 3.62 5.57
C LEU A 107 11.14 4.96 6.21
N ASN A 108 10.44 6.02 5.85
CA ASN A 108 10.70 7.35 6.38
C ASN A 108 10.37 7.46 7.88
N ASP A 109 10.69 8.58 8.51
CA ASP A 109 10.40 8.87 9.93
C ASP A 109 9.40 10.05 10.10
N ARG A 110 8.56 10.29 9.09
CA ARG A 110 7.65 11.44 9.04
C ARG A 110 6.21 11.10 9.42
N LEU A 111 5.97 9.89 9.94
CA LEU A 111 4.64 9.41 10.37
C LEU A 111 3.60 9.42 9.25
N ARG A 112 4.00 9.14 8.01
CA ARG A 112 3.13 9.07 6.84
C ARG A 112 3.61 8.05 5.82
N GLY A 113 2.69 7.50 5.04
CA GLY A 113 3.00 6.42 4.12
C GLY A 113 3.37 5.14 4.86
N PHE A 114 4.29 4.36 4.33
CA PHE A 114 4.92 3.25 5.05
C PHE A 114 6.19 3.79 5.70
N TYR A 115 6.18 3.87 7.03
CA TYR A 115 7.21 4.57 7.79
C TYR A 115 7.74 3.74 8.95
N ARG A 116 8.90 4.13 9.47
CA ARG A 116 9.47 3.55 10.67
C ARG A 116 9.14 4.36 11.92
N SER A 117 8.96 3.63 13.01
CA SER A 117 8.92 4.16 14.37
C SER A 117 9.94 3.42 15.22
N THR A 118 10.45 4.08 16.25
CA THR A 118 11.39 3.47 17.21
C THR A 118 10.65 3.04 18.46
N LEU A 119 10.89 1.81 18.86
CA LEU A 119 10.37 1.21 20.08
C LEU A 119 11.52 0.86 21.01
N ASN A 120 11.57 1.45 22.21
CA ASN A 120 12.56 1.08 23.21
C ASN A 120 12.06 -0.11 24.04
N ILE A 121 12.80 -1.22 23.98
CA ILE A 121 12.54 -2.44 24.74
C ILE A 121 13.77 -2.69 25.62
N GLU A 122 13.61 -2.62 26.94
CA GLU A 122 14.66 -2.88 27.92
C GLU A 122 15.96 -2.07 27.68
N GLY A 123 15.82 -0.84 27.23
CA GLY A 123 16.94 0.07 26.95
C GLY A 123 17.56 -0.08 25.56
N GLN A 124 17.05 -0.97 24.72
CA GLN A 124 17.47 -1.13 23.33
C GLN A 124 16.40 -0.59 22.37
N ASP A 125 16.84 0.14 21.36
CA ASP A 125 15.96 0.69 20.33
C ASP A 125 15.76 -0.33 19.22
N HIS A 126 14.49 -0.54 18.86
CA HIS A 126 14.06 -1.43 17.80
C HIS A 126 13.20 -0.68 16.79
N THR A 127 13.34 -1.04 15.52
CA THR A 127 12.52 -0.49 14.44
C THR A 127 11.19 -1.24 14.35
N VAL A 128 10.10 -0.48 14.22
CA VAL A 128 8.77 -0.95 13.80
C VAL A 128 8.44 -0.27 12.48
N ALA A 129 8.06 -1.03 11.47
CA ALA A 129 7.51 -0.49 10.24
C ALA A 129 5.98 -0.51 10.32
N THR A 130 5.34 0.61 10.05
CA THR A 130 3.88 0.77 10.15
C THR A 130 3.37 1.77 9.12
N THR A 131 2.06 1.82 8.93
CA THR A 131 1.42 2.67 7.93
C THR A 131 0.59 3.78 8.56
N GLN A 132 0.58 4.93 7.85
CA GLN A 132 -0.39 6.01 8.02
C GLN A 132 -0.70 6.57 6.64
N PHE A 133 -1.87 6.25 6.09
CA PHE A 133 -2.21 6.59 4.71
C PHE A 133 -3.26 7.69 4.56
N GLN A 134 -3.94 8.05 5.65
CA GLN A 134 -4.91 9.15 5.59
C GLN A 134 -4.18 10.49 5.48
N SER A 135 -4.52 11.33 4.54
CA SER A 135 -5.66 11.23 3.60
C SER A 135 -5.27 10.63 2.23
N THR A 136 -4.03 10.79 1.75
CA THR A 136 -3.57 10.47 0.39
C THR A 136 -2.11 10.00 0.40
N ASP A 137 -1.70 9.25 1.41
CA ASP A 137 -0.32 8.78 1.59
C ASP A 137 -0.14 7.29 1.27
N ALA A 138 -1.17 6.57 0.78
CA ALA A 138 -1.02 5.21 0.26
C ALA A 138 -0.08 5.18 -0.96
N ARG A 139 -0.12 6.21 -1.80
CA ARG A 139 0.75 6.44 -2.96
C ARG A 139 2.24 6.53 -2.63
N ARG A 140 2.61 6.71 -1.34
CA ARG A 140 3.99 6.68 -0.85
C ARG A 140 4.47 5.28 -0.49
N CYS A 141 3.55 4.31 -0.47
CA CYS A 141 3.85 2.92 -0.17
C CYS A 141 3.75 2.05 -1.41
N PHE A 142 2.74 2.25 -2.25
CA PHE A 142 2.54 1.51 -3.50
C PHE A 142 1.78 2.36 -4.52
N PRO A 143 2.05 2.19 -5.84
CA PRO A 143 1.27 2.86 -6.86
C PRO A 143 -0.20 2.40 -6.82
N CYS A 144 -1.15 3.34 -6.83
CA CYS A 144 -2.57 3.03 -6.64
C CYS A 144 -3.49 4.14 -7.17
N PHE A 145 -4.77 3.86 -7.21
CA PHE A 145 -5.83 4.86 -7.41
C PHE A 145 -6.18 5.46 -6.04
N ASP A 146 -5.41 6.47 -5.61
CA ASP A 146 -5.41 6.98 -4.24
C ASP A 146 -6.42 8.12 -4.03
N GLU A 147 -7.67 7.83 -4.33
CA GLU A 147 -8.81 8.71 -4.05
C GLU A 147 -9.92 7.90 -3.34
N PRO A 148 -10.68 8.50 -2.40
CA PRO A 148 -11.56 7.75 -1.49
C PRO A 148 -12.71 6.99 -2.15
N ASP A 149 -13.11 7.37 -3.35
CA ASP A 149 -14.18 6.74 -4.12
C ASP A 149 -13.73 5.55 -4.98
N PHE A 150 -12.43 5.36 -5.20
CA PHE A 150 -11.87 4.15 -5.79
C PHE A 150 -11.78 3.04 -4.73
N LYS A 151 -12.88 2.36 -4.50
CA LYS A 151 -12.92 1.25 -3.55
C LYS A 151 -12.58 -0.07 -4.24
N ALA A 152 -11.73 -0.85 -3.60
CA ALA A 152 -11.31 -2.17 -4.05
C ALA A 152 -11.08 -3.09 -2.85
N THR A 153 -10.96 -4.38 -3.09
CA THR A 153 -10.47 -5.35 -2.10
C THR A 153 -8.95 -5.40 -2.11
N PHE A 154 -8.34 -5.79 -0.99
CA PHE A 154 -6.88 -5.85 -0.85
C PHE A 154 -6.47 -7.20 -0.25
N GLY A 155 -5.71 -7.99 -1.02
CA GLY A 155 -4.94 -9.13 -0.55
C GLY A 155 -3.53 -8.66 -0.21
N ILE A 156 -3.10 -8.84 1.05
CA ILE A 156 -1.81 -8.36 1.54
C ILE A 156 -0.92 -9.53 1.89
N THR A 157 0.32 -9.48 1.43
CA THR A 157 1.39 -10.42 1.77
C THR A 157 2.58 -9.62 2.28
N LEU A 158 3.13 -10.00 3.43
CA LEU A 158 4.32 -9.41 4.02
C LEU A 158 5.41 -10.48 4.17
N ASP A 159 6.59 -10.23 3.61
CA ASP A 159 7.78 -10.98 3.95
C ASP A 159 8.49 -10.26 5.11
N ALA A 160 8.29 -10.74 6.32
CA ALA A 160 8.75 -10.10 7.55
C ALA A 160 9.92 -10.86 8.18
N PRO A 161 10.82 -10.20 8.94
CA PRO A 161 11.83 -10.91 9.72
C PRO A 161 11.19 -11.94 10.64
N SER A 162 11.75 -13.16 10.65
CA SER A 162 11.21 -14.27 11.45
C SER A 162 11.14 -13.92 12.95
N GLY A 163 10.05 -14.32 13.59
CA GLY A 163 9.78 -14.05 15.00
C GLY A 163 9.18 -12.67 15.26
N LEU A 164 9.08 -11.79 14.27
CA LEU A 164 8.38 -10.52 14.45
C LEU A 164 6.87 -10.67 14.20
N LEU A 165 6.10 -9.83 14.89
CA LEU A 165 4.68 -9.70 14.63
C LEU A 165 4.46 -8.98 13.30
N ALA A 166 3.62 -9.54 12.45
CA ALA A 166 3.09 -8.90 11.25
C ALA A 166 1.57 -8.92 11.34
N ILE A 167 0.94 -7.77 11.09
CA ILE A 167 -0.52 -7.60 11.15
C ILE A 167 -0.95 -6.77 9.96
N SER A 168 -2.18 -7.04 9.48
CA SER A 168 -2.83 -6.24 8.45
C SER A 168 -4.34 -6.14 8.72
N ASN A 169 -5.10 -5.56 7.76
CA ASN A 169 -6.56 -5.42 7.85
C ASN A 169 -7.28 -6.77 7.92
N GLY A 170 -6.80 -7.78 7.18
CA GLY A 170 -7.33 -9.13 7.19
C GLY A 170 -6.73 -10.00 8.29
N ALA A 171 -7.40 -11.10 8.63
CA ALA A 171 -6.82 -12.13 9.49
C ALA A 171 -5.64 -12.82 8.80
N GLU A 172 -4.62 -13.24 9.57
CA GLU A 172 -3.54 -14.09 9.05
C GLU A 172 -4.12 -15.42 8.57
N VAL A 173 -3.91 -15.74 7.30
CA VAL A 173 -4.35 -17.01 6.66
C VAL A 173 -3.24 -18.04 6.72
N SER A 174 -2.01 -17.61 6.46
CA SER A 174 -0.86 -18.50 6.50
C SER A 174 0.42 -17.76 6.88
N ARG A 175 1.34 -18.50 7.50
CA ARG A 175 2.71 -18.09 7.76
C ARG A 175 3.63 -19.22 7.32
N THR A 176 4.58 -18.92 6.44
CA THR A 176 5.53 -19.88 5.87
C THR A 176 6.93 -19.34 5.98
N SER A 177 7.85 -20.10 6.57
CA SER A 177 9.25 -19.73 6.61
C SER A 177 9.86 -19.87 5.20
N LEU A 178 10.33 -18.76 4.65
CA LEU A 178 11.04 -18.72 3.37
C LEU A 178 12.53 -19.02 3.57
N THR A 179 13.08 -18.48 4.65
CA THR A 179 14.45 -18.70 5.11
C THR A 179 14.44 -18.74 6.65
N PRO A 180 15.53 -19.15 7.31
CA PRO A 180 15.60 -19.06 8.78
C PRO A 180 15.39 -17.64 9.34
N GLN A 181 15.51 -16.60 8.51
CA GLN A 181 15.43 -15.20 8.92
C GLN A 181 14.17 -14.49 8.41
N VAL A 182 13.39 -15.10 7.50
CA VAL A 182 12.24 -14.45 6.85
C VAL A 182 11.05 -15.37 6.78
N ASP A 183 9.92 -14.91 7.27
CA ASP A 183 8.61 -15.54 7.15
C ASP A 183 7.74 -14.77 6.17
N ARG A 184 7.07 -15.48 5.28
CA ARG A 184 5.96 -14.95 4.47
C ARG A 184 4.66 -15.06 5.23
N VAL A 185 3.99 -13.94 5.44
CA VAL A 185 2.70 -13.85 6.10
C VAL A 185 1.66 -13.40 5.10
N VAL A 186 0.64 -14.22 4.87
CA VAL A 186 -0.47 -13.92 3.96
C VAL A 186 -1.71 -13.61 4.77
N PHE A 187 -2.39 -12.55 4.42
CA PHE A 187 -3.64 -12.12 5.07
C PHE A 187 -4.84 -12.37 4.17
N ALA A 188 -5.99 -12.59 4.79
CA ALA A 188 -7.26 -12.67 4.08
C ALA A 188 -7.58 -11.34 3.37
N ASP A 189 -8.23 -11.44 2.24
CA ASP A 189 -8.69 -10.26 1.51
C ASP A 189 -9.62 -9.41 2.36
N THR A 190 -9.50 -8.10 2.20
CA THR A 190 -10.39 -7.14 2.87
C THR A 190 -11.75 -7.11 2.20
N ILE A 191 -12.73 -6.51 2.86
CA ILE A 191 -13.91 -5.97 2.19
C ILE A 191 -13.47 -4.83 1.25
N ALA A 192 -14.33 -4.39 0.34
CA ALA A 192 -14.04 -3.23 -0.50
C ALA A 192 -13.88 -1.95 0.36
N LEU A 193 -12.70 -1.36 0.32
CA LEU A 193 -12.33 -0.17 1.09
C LEU A 193 -11.47 0.79 0.25
N SER A 194 -11.33 2.02 0.73
CA SER A 194 -10.44 3.02 0.12
C SER A 194 -8.99 2.74 0.51
N THR A 195 -8.05 3.14 -0.35
CA THR A 195 -6.60 2.96 -0.14
C THR A 195 -6.11 3.48 1.20
N TYR A 196 -6.64 4.63 1.68
CA TYR A 196 -6.21 5.22 2.94
C TYR A 196 -6.56 4.39 4.19
N LEU A 197 -7.44 3.39 4.07
CA LEU A 197 -7.80 2.46 5.15
C LEU A 197 -6.92 1.20 5.19
N VAL A 198 -6.09 0.99 4.18
CA VAL A 198 -5.12 -0.11 4.17
C VAL A 198 -4.09 0.13 5.27
N ALA A 199 -3.87 -0.88 6.09
CA ALA A 199 -2.95 -0.79 7.22
C ALA A 199 -2.18 -2.10 7.41
N PHE A 200 -0.92 -1.97 7.78
CA PHE A 200 -0.10 -3.09 8.22
C PHE A 200 1.03 -2.60 9.14
N VAL A 201 1.49 -3.51 9.97
CA VAL A 201 2.60 -3.27 10.90
C VAL A 201 3.49 -4.50 10.98
N VAL A 202 4.81 -4.27 11.02
CA VAL A 202 5.84 -5.30 11.25
C VAL A 202 6.79 -4.81 12.32
N GLY A 203 6.97 -5.60 13.38
CA GLY A 203 7.92 -5.23 14.44
C GLY A 203 7.93 -6.17 15.62
N PRO A 204 8.84 -5.95 16.59
CA PRO A 204 8.94 -6.71 17.83
C PRO A 204 7.83 -6.31 18.81
N LEU A 205 6.60 -6.61 18.42
CA LEU A 205 5.39 -6.31 19.18
C LEU A 205 4.87 -7.58 19.85
N ALA A 206 4.04 -7.42 20.88
CA ALA A 206 3.32 -8.47 21.56
C ALA A 206 1.80 -8.27 21.41
N ALA A 207 1.04 -9.33 21.59
CA ALA A 207 -0.41 -9.30 21.58
C ALA A 207 -0.95 -9.88 22.88
N THR A 208 -2.09 -9.37 23.36
CA THR A 208 -2.83 -10.05 24.41
C THR A 208 -3.51 -11.30 23.86
N ASP A 209 -3.92 -12.20 24.75
CA ASP A 209 -4.90 -13.22 24.39
C ASP A 209 -6.19 -12.52 23.89
N PRO A 210 -6.86 -13.09 22.88
CA PRO A 210 -8.11 -12.51 22.41
C PRO A 210 -9.23 -12.73 23.43
N ILE A 211 -10.09 -11.72 23.59
CA ILE A 211 -11.38 -11.83 24.27
C ILE A 211 -12.49 -11.89 23.23
N ASP A 212 -13.55 -12.61 23.51
CA ASP A 212 -14.74 -12.64 22.64
C ASP A 212 -15.66 -11.45 22.96
N VAL A 213 -15.95 -10.65 21.94
CA VAL A 213 -16.93 -9.55 22.03
C VAL A 213 -18.01 -9.81 20.99
N GLY A 214 -19.05 -10.52 21.39
CA GLY A 214 -20.19 -10.80 20.50
C GLY A 214 -19.84 -11.70 19.30
N GLY A 215 -18.96 -12.66 19.47
CA GLY A 215 -18.46 -13.55 18.43
C GLY A 215 -17.24 -13.00 17.65
N ILE A 216 -16.73 -11.83 18.02
CA ILE A 216 -15.56 -11.21 17.39
C ILE A 216 -14.37 -11.31 18.36
N PRO A 217 -13.26 -11.97 17.96
CA PRO A 217 -12.05 -12.00 18.77
C PRO A 217 -11.35 -10.64 18.74
N VAL A 218 -11.27 -10.00 19.90
CA VAL A 218 -10.61 -8.70 20.09
C VAL A 218 -9.33 -8.88 20.90
N ARG A 219 -8.23 -8.30 20.47
CA ARG A 219 -6.95 -8.30 21.17
C ARG A 219 -6.25 -6.94 21.07
N VAL A 220 -5.38 -6.65 22.02
CA VAL A 220 -4.56 -5.43 22.01
C VAL A 220 -3.14 -5.79 21.61
N ILE A 221 -2.61 -5.04 20.66
CA ILE A 221 -1.18 -5.11 20.28
C ILE A 221 -0.43 -4.05 21.05
N HIS A 222 0.69 -4.43 21.64
CA HIS A 222 1.41 -3.56 22.54
C HIS A 222 2.93 -3.81 22.47
N PRO A 223 3.77 -2.87 22.93
CA PRO A 223 5.19 -3.13 23.17
C PRO A 223 5.40 -4.28 24.15
N PRO A 224 6.41 -5.15 23.99
CA PRO A 224 6.79 -6.13 24.99
C PRO A 224 6.95 -5.51 26.39
N GLY A 225 6.50 -6.21 27.43
CA GLY A 225 6.51 -5.73 28.82
C GLY A 225 5.39 -4.74 29.19
N LYS A 226 4.56 -4.29 28.23
CA LYS A 226 3.47 -3.33 28.46
C LYS A 226 2.07 -3.95 28.52
N GLY A 227 1.96 -5.28 28.51
CA GLY A 227 0.67 -6.00 28.56
C GLY A 227 -0.21 -5.61 29.76
N HIS A 228 0.37 -5.27 30.90
CA HIS A 228 -0.35 -4.81 32.10
C HIS A 228 -1.13 -3.49 31.90
N LEU A 229 -0.85 -2.73 30.83
CA LEU A 229 -1.55 -1.48 30.52
C LEU A 229 -2.76 -1.70 29.61
N THR A 230 -3.01 -2.93 29.12
CA THR A 230 -4.03 -3.21 28.12
C THR A 230 -5.40 -3.51 28.72
N GLN A 231 -5.50 -3.71 30.04
CA GLN A 231 -6.72 -4.16 30.70
C GLN A 231 -7.90 -3.24 30.42
N PHE A 232 -7.73 -1.94 30.54
CA PHE A 232 -8.80 -0.96 30.29
C PHE A 232 -9.34 -1.01 28.85
N ALA A 233 -8.50 -1.39 27.86
CA ALA A 233 -8.92 -1.48 26.47
C ALA A 233 -9.68 -2.80 26.16
N LEU A 234 -9.66 -3.76 27.08
CA LEU A 234 -10.34 -5.05 26.96
C LEU A 234 -11.63 -5.12 27.83
N GLU A 235 -11.91 -4.12 28.65
CA GLU A 235 -13.13 -3.96 29.45
C GLU A 235 -14.20 -3.19 28.65
#